data_533853e626c76047ff4c8ca229c676e0
#
_entry.id   533853e626c76047ff4c8ca229c676e0
#
_cell.length_a   1.000
_cell.length_b   1.000
_cell.length_c   1.000
_cell.angle_alpha   90.00
_cell.angle_beta   90.00
_cell.angle_gamma   90.00
#
_symmetry.space_group_name_H-M   'P 1'
#
loop_
_entity.id
_entity.type
_entity.pdbx_description
1 polymer ?
#
loop_
_entity_poly.entity_id
_entity_poly.type
_entity_poly.pdbx_seq_one_letter_code
_entity_poly.pdbx_strand_id
1 'polypeptide(L)'
;DINNWDFGAALRVETYMYDAEGQIDLTKELLSTFHENTGVNILTGFDYRNYVVIPDGNYFINPIESGKNLNYGKTSGFVQVSKSIFDEKLKLSATLRVDKNDYFDTKFNPRFSAVYSPTELNNFRVSFQSGYRFPSLFEAFTNINSGGVKRVGGLPIVSSGIFENSYFDASTSAFQTAINNDVNKNGLITAAAIQKNVGLIQKNDYTYLVPEHVNSFEVGYKSVQLNNRLQLDFDFYYSTYDGFISQVNVNIARGSNPDSFGIYYSDKKYYDRYRLWTNSKTTVYNYGSSFGLKYALPNQFILGGNVSYAKLDRKDFGDGLEESFNTPQWITNVSFGNRNVFKNVGFNVNFKWQDTYLWQSSLATGNVPAFNTIDAQVTYSIPKYHSRLKLGGTNILNNYYYNYLAGPSIGAFYYLTISYGIND
;
A
#
# COMPACT_ATOMS: atom_id res chain seq x y z
N ASP A 1 -13.79 22.26 -21.29
CA ASP A 1 -12.73 21.80 -22.20
C ASP A 1 -11.72 20.98 -21.40
N ILE A 2 -11.63 19.69 -21.68
CA ILE A 2 -10.76 18.73 -20.99
C ILE A 2 -9.26 19.05 -21.15
N ASN A 3 -8.92 19.87 -22.10
CA ASN A 3 -7.54 20.28 -22.39
C ASN A 3 -7.14 21.59 -21.69
N ASN A 4 -8.04 22.21 -20.95
CA ASN A 4 -7.73 23.43 -20.23
C ASN A 4 -7.30 23.11 -18.79
N TRP A 5 -6.00 23.18 -18.54
CA TRP A 5 -5.35 22.89 -17.25
C TRP A 5 -5.57 23.97 -16.20
N ASP A 6 -6.18 25.09 -16.55
CA ASP A 6 -6.06 26.29 -15.74
C ASP A 6 -7.06 26.40 -14.61
N PHE A 7 -8.12 25.68 -14.51
CA PHE A 7 -9.00 25.64 -13.32
C PHE A 7 -10.18 24.70 -13.55
N GLY A 8 -10.18 23.58 -12.86
CA GLY A 8 -11.39 22.78 -12.71
C GLY A 8 -11.78 21.95 -13.95
N ALA A 9 -10.84 21.67 -14.84
CA ALA A 9 -11.07 20.69 -15.90
C ALA A 9 -11.40 19.34 -15.26
N ALA A 10 -12.46 18.69 -15.74
CA ALA A 10 -12.83 17.37 -15.28
C ALA A 10 -11.68 16.38 -15.55
N LEU A 11 -11.13 15.79 -14.49
CA LEU A 11 -10.12 14.75 -14.62
C LEU A 11 -10.78 13.53 -15.28
N ARG A 12 -10.35 13.20 -16.49
CA ARG A 12 -10.79 12.03 -17.21
C ARG A 12 -9.66 11.03 -17.34
N VAL A 13 -9.95 9.78 -17.01
CA VAL A 13 -9.03 8.65 -17.18
C VAL A 13 -9.75 7.60 -17.99
N GLU A 14 -9.13 7.18 -19.08
CA GLU A 14 -9.59 6.04 -19.88
C GLU A 14 -8.41 5.10 -20.08
N THR A 15 -8.59 3.86 -19.64
CA THR A 15 -7.54 2.83 -19.71
C THR A 15 -8.20 1.49 -19.95
N TYR A 16 -7.69 0.74 -20.92
CA TYR A 16 -8.05 -0.65 -21.13
C TYR A 16 -6.97 -1.56 -20.56
N MET A 17 -7.40 -2.66 -19.98
CA MET A 17 -6.51 -3.72 -19.51
C MET A 17 -6.83 -5.01 -20.27
N TYR A 18 -5.80 -5.61 -20.82
CA TYR A 18 -5.84 -6.96 -21.39
C TYR A 18 -5.04 -7.87 -20.48
N ASP A 19 -5.66 -8.94 -20.03
CA ASP A 19 -5.05 -9.90 -19.10
C ASP A 19 -5.27 -11.32 -19.61
N ALA A 20 -4.22 -12.13 -19.59
CA ALA A 20 -4.29 -13.54 -19.93
C ALA A 20 -3.36 -14.30 -18.99
N GLU A 21 -3.89 -15.24 -18.23
CA GLU A 21 -3.13 -16.11 -17.35
C GLU A 21 -3.44 -17.58 -17.58
N GLY A 22 -2.47 -18.42 -17.32
CA GLY A 22 -2.63 -19.86 -17.38
C GLY A 22 -1.67 -20.56 -16.44
N GLN A 23 -2.13 -21.64 -15.83
CA GLN A 23 -1.29 -22.51 -15.02
C GLN A 23 -1.65 -23.98 -15.23
N ILE A 24 -0.68 -24.84 -15.08
CA ILE A 24 -0.83 -26.30 -15.20
C ILE A 24 -0.02 -26.99 -14.11
N ASP A 25 -0.62 -28.00 -13.49
CA ASP A 25 0.06 -28.97 -12.65
C ASP A 25 0.69 -30.04 -13.54
N LEU A 26 1.99 -29.87 -13.85
CA LEU A 26 2.72 -30.77 -14.73
C LEU A 26 2.79 -32.18 -14.17
N THR A 27 2.87 -32.32 -12.85
CA THR A 27 2.93 -33.63 -12.22
C THR A 27 1.64 -34.40 -12.34
N LYS A 28 0.51 -33.74 -12.16
CA LYS A 28 -0.79 -34.35 -12.28
C LYS A 28 -1.13 -34.73 -13.71
N GLU A 29 -0.87 -33.82 -14.67
CA GLU A 29 -1.34 -33.95 -16.04
C GLU A 29 -0.37 -34.70 -16.96
N LEU A 30 0.94 -34.54 -16.76
CA LEU A 30 1.97 -35.01 -17.68
C LEU A 30 3.05 -35.93 -17.05
N LEU A 31 3.29 -35.82 -15.76
CA LEU A 31 4.40 -36.46 -15.06
C LEU A 31 3.95 -37.32 -13.86
N SER A 32 2.80 -38.01 -13.96
CA SER A 32 2.23 -38.79 -12.86
C SER A 32 3.19 -39.85 -12.35
N THR A 33 3.83 -40.61 -13.24
CA THR A 33 4.84 -41.64 -12.88
C THR A 33 6.05 -41.03 -12.16
N PHE A 34 6.48 -39.80 -12.54
CA PHE A 34 7.54 -39.11 -11.83
C PHE A 34 7.10 -38.72 -10.42
N HIS A 35 5.88 -38.24 -10.25
CA HIS A 35 5.31 -37.93 -8.96
C HIS A 35 5.21 -39.18 -8.06
N GLU A 36 4.65 -40.26 -8.58
CA GLU A 36 4.53 -41.57 -7.85
C GLU A 36 5.88 -42.07 -7.33
N ASN A 37 6.94 -41.93 -8.13
CA ASN A 37 8.29 -42.35 -7.76
C ASN A 37 9.04 -41.41 -6.83
N THR A 38 8.78 -40.12 -6.90
CA THR A 38 9.58 -39.08 -6.20
C THR A 38 8.83 -38.32 -5.12
N GLY A 39 7.50 -38.30 -5.15
CA GLY A 39 6.66 -37.44 -4.31
C GLY A 39 6.81 -35.93 -4.62
N VAL A 40 7.43 -35.57 -5.76
CA VAL A 40 7.65 -34.17 -6.17
C VAL A 40 6.46 -33.69 -6.98
N ASN A 41 5.97 -32.47 -6.66
CA ASN A 41 4.95 -31.76 -7.44
C ASN A 41 5.58 -30.58 -8.16
N ILE A 42 5.22 -30.38 -9.42
CA ILE A 42 5.69 -29.29 -10.28
C ILE A 42 4.49 -28.55 -10.84
N LEU A 43 4.35 -27.28 -10.47
CA LEU A 43 3.36 -26.34 -11.00
C LEU A 43 4.08 -25.29 -11.83
N THR A 44 3.56 -24.97 -13.00
CA THR A 44 4.06 -23.88 -13.84
C THR A 44 2.93 -23.02 -14.35
N GLY A 45 3.25 -21.77 -14.68
CA GLY A 45 2.26 -20.87 -15.24
C GLY A 45 2.89 -19.67 -15.92
N PHE A 46 2.05 -18.95 -16.63
CA PHE A 46 2.40 -17.69 -17.27
C PHE A 46 1.31 -16.65 -17.00
N ASP A 47 1.69 -15.38 -17.13
CA ASP A 47 0.82 -14.22 -16.97
C ASP A 47 1.25 -13.17 -17.99
N TYR A 48 0.29 -12.63 -18.73
CA TYR A 48 0.48 -11.50 -19.61
C TYR A 48 -0.55 -10.43 -19.30
N ARG A 49 -0.09 -9.22 -19.02
CA ARG A 49 -0.95 -8.08 -18.74
C ARG A 49 -0.48 -6.85 -19.50
N ASN A 50 -1.37 -6.22 -20.23
CA ASN A 50 -1.08 -4.97 -20.92
C ASN A 50 -2.13 -3.92 -20.61
N TYR A 51 -1.69 -2.75 -20.22
CA TYR A 51 -2.52 -1.57 -20.07
C TYR A 51 -2.34 -0.67 -21.27
N VAL A 52 -3.46 -0.29 -21.89
CA VAL A 52 -3.52 0.72 -22.93
C VAL A 52 -4.11 1.97 -22.33
N VAL A 53 -3.28 2.99 -22.14
CA VAL A 53 -3.65 4.28 -21.54
C VAL A 53 -3.96 5.25 -22.67
N ILE A 54 -5.16 5.84 -22.64
CA ILE A 54 -5.58 6.87 -23.59
C ILE A 54 -5.17 8.24 -23.01
N PRO A 55 -4.21 8.93 -23.67
CA PRO A 55 -3.74 10.22 -23.19
C PRO A 55 -4.70 11.32 -23.64
N ASP A 56 -5.74 11.57 -22.86
CA ASP A 56 -6.71 12.64 -23.15
C ASP A 56 -6.35 13.99 -22.54
N GLY A 57 -5.10 14.12 -22.05
CA GLY A 57 -4.48 15.38 -21.65
C GLY A 57 -4.62 15.75 -20.17
N ASN A 58 -5.40 15.02 -19.37
CA ASN A 58 -5.64 15.40 -17.98
C ASN A 58 -4.87 14.61 -16.95
N TYR A 59 -4.81 13.29 -17.11
CA TYR A 59 -4.20 12.39 -16.13
C TYR A 59 -2.89 11.82 -16.62
N PHE A 60 -2.87 11.47 -17.90
CA PHE A 60 -1.72 10.89 -18.58
C PHE A 60 -1.49 11.63 -19.88
N ILE A 61 -0.23 11.77 -20.26
CA ILE A 61 0.16 12.29 -21.58
C ILE A 61 1.13 11.32 -22.25
N ASN A 62 1.12 11.31 -23.57
CA ASN A 62 2.20 10.73 -24.35
C ASN A 62 3.07 11.86 -24.90
N PRO A 63 4.22 12.18 -24.28
CA PRO A 63 5.05 13.30 -24.70
C PRO A 63 5.89 13.00 -25.95
N ILE A 64 6.01 11.74 -26.35
CA ILE A 64 6.74 11.35 -27.57
C ILE A 64 5.83 11.45 -28.78
N GLU A 65 4.61 10.90 -28.68
CA GLU A 65 3.65 10.84 -29.78
C GLU A 65 2.31 11.38 -29.32
N SER A 66 2.13 12.69 -29.47
CA SER A 66 0.91 13.37 -29.05
C SER A 66 -0.35 12.71 -29.61
N GLY A 67 -1.30 12.38 -28.73
CA GLY A 67 -2.56 11.74 -29.07
C GLY A 67 -2.52 10.24 -29.31
N LYS A 68 -1.34 9.60 -29.29
CA LYS A 68 -1.22 8.13 -29.35
C LYS A 68 -1.26 7.52 -27.95
N ASN A 69 -1.85 6.33 -27.87
CA ASN A 69 -1.95 5.57 -26.63
C ASN A 69 -0.57 5.18 -26.09
N LEU A 70 -0.45 5.14 -24.77
CA LEU A 70 0.68 4.55 -24.07
C LEU A 70 0.37 3.08 -23.79
N ASN A 71 1.36 2.22 -23.99
CA ASN A 71 1.30 0.82 -23.60
C ASN A 71 2.19 0.59 -22.38
N TYR A 72 1.72 -0.23 -21.45
CA TYR A 72 2.46 -0.65 -20.29
C TYR A 72 2.22 -2.14 -20.07
N GLY A 73 3.07 -2.94 -20.69
CA GLY A 73 2.98 -4.39 -20.70
C GLY A 73 3.85 -5.04 -19.63
N LYS A 74 3.35 -6.16 -19.11
CA LYS A 74 4.08 -7.07 -18.24
C LYS A 74 3.85 -8.50 -18.69
N THR A 75 4.93 -9.25 -18.83
CA THR A 75 4.90 -10.69 -19.12
C THR A 75 5.65 -11.41 -18.01
N SER A 76 5.12 -12.52 -17.54
CA SER A 76 5.78 -13.31 -16.51
C SER A 76 5.51 -14.80 -16.66
N GLY A 77 6.42 -15.60 -16.11
CA GLY A 77 6.26 -17.03 -15.99
C GLY A 77 6.87 -17.53 -14.69
N PHE A 78 6.38 -18.66 -14.19
CA PHE A 78 6.92 -19.26 -12.97
C PHE A 78 6.96 -20.78 -13.05
N VAL A 79 7.87 -21.33 -12.27
CA VAL A 79 7.94 -22.76 -11.93
C VAL A 79 7.99 -22.89 -10.41
N GLN A 80 7.13 -23.73 -9.86
CA GLN A 80 7.12 -24.10 -8.46
C GLN A 80 7.35 -25.58 -8.32
N VAL A 81 8.28 -25.95 -7.47
CA VAL A 81 8.55 -27.33 -7.08
C VAL A 81 8.23 -27.49 -5.61
N SER A 82 7.49 -28.54 -5.25
CA SER A 82 7.19 -28.85 -3.85
C SER A 82 7.22 -30.35 -3.57
N LYS A 83 7.58 -30.69 -2.33
CA LYS A 83 7.64 -32.04 -1.84
C LYS A 83 7.26 -32.09 -0.36
N SER A 84 6.46 -33.10 0.01
CA SER A 84 6.22 -33.47 1.39
C SER A 84 7.16 -34.61 1.78
N ILE A 85 7.72 -34.55 2.99
CA ILE A 85 8.63 -35.55 3.57
C ILE A 85 8.22 -35.81 5.02
N PHE A 86 8.79 -36.86 5.62
CA PHE A 86 8.50 -37.29 7.00
C PHE A 86 7.01 -37.58 7.24
N ASP A 87 6.45 -38.52 6.44
CA ASP A 87 5.02 -38.83 6.48
C ASP A 87 4.12 -37.60 6.37
N GLU A 88 4.41 -36.78 5.37
CA GLU A 88 3.70 -35.50 5.04
C GLU A 88 3.78 -34.41 6.10
N LYS A 89 4.53 -34.62 7.19
CA LYS A 89 4.65 -33.62 8.26
C LYS A 89 5.45 -32.39 7.89
N LEU A 90 6.35 -32.48 6.90
CA LEU A 90 7.13 -31.34 6.44
C LEU A 90 6.95 -31.15 4.93
N LYS A 91 6.27 -30.06 4.54
CA LYS A 91 6.14 -29.63 3.15
C LYS A 91 7.16 -28.54 2.84
N LEU A 92 8.02 -28.78 1.86
CA LEU A 92 8.98 -27.83 1.32
C LEU A 92 8.49 -27.35 -0.05
N SER A 93 8.66 -26.07 -0.35
CA SER A 93 8.34 -25.49 -1.66
C SER A 93 9.38 -24.47 -2.06
N ALA A 94 9.75 -24.48 -3.34
CA ALA A 94 10.61 -23.50 -3.97
C ALA A 94 9.92 -23.01 -5.25
N THR A 95 9.89 -21.69 -5.47
CA THR A 95 9.31 -21.07 -6.66
C THR A 95 10.34 -20.11 -7.25
N LEU A 96 10.49 -20.12 -8.57
CA LEU A 96 11.17 -19.08 -9.30
C LEU A 96 10.18 -18.47 -10.29
N ARG A 97 9.95 -17.15 -10.16
CA ARG A 97 9.16 -16.36 -11.11
C ARG A 97 10.09 -15.40 -11.86
N VAL A 98 9.85 -15.26 -13.14
CA VAL A 98 10.55 -14.31 -14.02
C VAL A 98 9.53 -13.33 -14.53
N ASP A 99 9.82 -12.03 -14.38
CA ASP A 99 8.95 -10.94 -14.79
C ASP A 99 9.70 -10.00 -15.73
N LYS A 100 9.07 -9.60 -16.83
CA LYS A 100 9.54 -8.58 -17.77
C LYS A 100 8.45 -7.52 -17.93
N ASN A 101 8.87 -6.25 -17.88
CA ASN A 101 8.03 -5.09 -18.19
C ASN A 101 8.61 -4.33 -19.36
N ASP A 102 7.80 -3.60 -20.13
CA ASP A 102 8.21 -2.87 -21.34
C ASP A 102 9.30 -1.83 -21.06
N TYR A 103 9.32 -1.24 -19.88
CA TYR A 103 10.21 -0.14 -19.49
C TYR A 103 11.38 -0.57 -18.62
N PHE A 104 11.41 -1.82 -18.15
CA PHE A 104 12.41 -2.28 -17.19
C PHE A 104 12.98 -3.64 -17.59
N ASP A 105 14.20 -3.92 -17.13
CA ASP A 105 14.86 -5.20 -17.35
C ASP A 105 14.15 -6.35 -16.66
N THR A 106 14.39 -7.55 -17.18
CA THR A 106 13.88 -8.81 -16.60
C THR A 106 14.30 -8.95 -15.15
N LYS A 107 13.37 -9.36 -14.31
CA LYS A 107 13.56 -9.57 -12.88
C LYS A 107 13.26 -11.01 -12.49
N PHE A 108 14.03 -11.51 -11.51
CA PHE A 108 13.92 -12.86 -10.96
C PHE A 108 13.44 -12.78 -9.53
N ASN A 109 12.39 -13.53 -9.21
CA ASN A 109 11.69 -13.48 -7.93
C ASN A 109 11.66 -14.89 -7.31
N PRO A 110 12.71 -15.30 -6.56
CA PRO A 110 12.73 -16.57 -5.85
C PRO A 110 11.89 -16.53 -4.57
N ARG A 111 11.24 -17.65 -4.26
CA ARG A 111 10.54 -17.87 -3.01
C ARG A 111 10.83 -19.26 -2.48
N PHE A 112 11.04 -19.39 -1.18
CA PHE A 112 11.18 -20.63 -0.46
C PHE A 112 10.21 -20.67 0.71
N SER A 113 9.58 -21.81 0.96
CA SER A 113 8.72 -21.97 2.13
C SER A 113 8.82 -23.39 2.68
N ALA A 114 8.66 -23.49 3.99
CA ALA A 114 8.55 -24.74 4.73
C ALA A 114 7.33 -24.67 5.65
N VAL A 115 6.52 -25.72 5.65
CA VAL A 115 5.40 -25.90 6.56
C VAL A 115 5.63 -27.22 7.32
N TYR A 116 5.78 -27.11 8.63
CA TYR A 116 5.95 -28.27 9.52
C TYR A 116 4.70 -28.46 10.35
N SER A 117 4.05 -29.61 10.17
CA SER A 117 2.82 -30.02 10.83
C SER A 117 3.09 -31.27 11.67
N PRO A 118 3.67 -31.15 12.90
CA PRO A 118 3.94 -32.30 13.74
C PRO A 118 2.69 -33.12 14.08
N THR A 119 1.54 -32.43 14.10
CA THR A 119 0.20 -33.02 14.24
C THR A 119 -0.75 -32.22 13.31
N GLU A 120 -1.93 -32.81 13.05
CA GLU A 120 -2.98 -32.12 12.25
C GLU A 120 -3.43 -30.79 12.86
N LEU A 121 -3.22 -30.59 14.16
CA LEU A 121 -3.67 -29.43 14.92
C LEU A 121 -2.60 -28.35 15.10
N ASN A 122 -1.36 -28.61 14.69
CA ASN A 122 -0.25 -27.67 14.87
C ASN A 122 0.52 -27.49 13.58
N ASN A 123 0.63 -26.23 13.12
CA ASN A 123 1.32 -25.88 11.90
C ASN A 123 2.30 -24.74 12.17
N PHE A 124 3.57 -24.97 11.87
CA PHE A 124 4.63 -23.98 11.85
C PHE A 124 4.97 -23.67 10.40
N ARG A 125 5.08 -22.40 10.05
CA ARG A 125 5.48 -22.00 8.72
C ARG A 125 6.65 -21.02 8.77
N VAL A 126 7.53 -21.16 7.80
CA VAL A 126 8.62 -20.22 7.54
C VAL A 126 8.65 -19.96 6.05
N SER A 127 8.78 -18.72 5.65
CA SER A 127 8.98 -18.37 4.26
C SER A 127 10.00 -17.25 4.09
N PHE A 128 10.72 -17.32 2.97
CA PHE A 128 11.55 -16.24 2.46
C PHE A 128 11.14 -15.98 1.01
N GLN A 129 10.97 -14.72 0.65
CA GLN A 129 10.70 -14.32 -0.71
C GLN A 129 11.51 -13.08 -1.07
N SER A 130 12.03 -13.07 -2.29
CA SER A 130 12.61 -11.91 -2.93
C SER A 130 11.74 -11.55 -4.14
N GLY A 131 11.39 -10.29 -4.31
CA GLY A 131 10.48 -9.89 -5.36
C GLY A 131 10.71 -8.45 -5.82
N TYR A 132 10.32 -8.17 -7.07
CA TYR A 132 10.33 -6.84 -7.63
C TYR A 132 8.91 -6.33 -7.86
N ARG A 133 8.66 -5.08 -7.44
CA ARG A 133 7.44 -4.34 -7.76
C ARG A 133 7.77 -3.31 -8.85
N PHE A 134 7.19 -3.51 -10.03
CA PHE A 134 7.23 -2.46 -11.05
C PHE A 134 6.35 -1.28 -10.64
N PRO A 135 6.73 -0.04 -10.98
CA PRO A 135 5.86 1.11 -10.76
C PRO A 135 4.47 0.88 -11.35
N SER A 136 3.45 1.40 -10.70
CA SER A 136 2.09 1.43 -11.25
C SER A 136 2.00 2.43 -12.41
N LEU A 137 0.93 2.36 -13.20
CA LEU A 137 0.66 3.36 -14.25
C LEU A 137 0.70 4.78 -13.73
N PHE A 138 0.13 5.00 -12.55
CA PHE A 138 0.08 6.32 -11.93
C PHE A 138 1.48 6.80 -11.53
N GLU A 139 2.28 5.96 -10.90
CA GLU A 139 3.67 6.27 -10.56
C GLU A 139 4.52 6.51 -11.81
N ALA A 140 4.27 5.78 -12.88
CA ALA A 140 5.03 5.83 -14.13
C ALA A 140 4.71 7.05 -14.99
N PHE A 141 3.41 7.37 -15.20
CA PHE A 141 2.96 8.27 -16.28
C PHE A 141 2.10 9.44 -15.83
N THR A 142 1.85 9.61 -14.53
CA THR A 142 1.03 10.74 -14.04
C THR A 142 1.51 12.08 -14.60
N ASN A 143 0.55 12.91 -15.03
CA ASN A 143 0.80 14.28 -15.41
C ASN A 143 -0.41 15.15 -15.05
N ILE A 144 -0.48 15.61 -13.81
CA ILE A 144 -1.63 16.33 -13.26
C ILE A 144 -1.15 17.66 -12.70
N ASN A 145 -1.84 18.74 -13.06
CA ASN A 145 -1.70 20.02 -12.38
C ASN A 145 -2.90 20.24 -11.45
N SER A 146 -2.66 20.21 -10.15
CA SER A 146 -3.71 20.41 -9.14
C SER A 146 -3.22 21.29 -8.01
N GLY A 147 -3.95 22.37 -7.74
CA GLY A 147 -3.59 23.34 -6.69
C GLY A 147 -2.26 24.04 -6.92
N GLY A 148 -1.84 24.24 -8.18
CA GLY A 148 -0.57 24.87 -8.52
C GLY A 148 0.66 23.98 -8.25
N VAL A 149 0.47 22.66 -8.12
CA VAL A 149 1.54 21.65 -8.06
C VAL A 149 1.37 20.70 -9.23
N LYS A 150 2.41 20.57 -10.04
CA LYS A 150 2.47 19.62 -11.16
C LYS A 150 2.95 18.27 -10.65
N ARG A 151 2.07 17.26 -10.65
CA ARG A 151 2.39 15.89 -10.30
C ARG A 151 2.79 15.14 -11.54
N VAL A 152 4.03 14.63 -11.56
CA VAL A 152 4.61 14.01 -12.75
C VAL A 152 5.12 12.62 -12.41
N GLY A 153 4.84 11.66 -13.31
CA GLY A 153 5.34 10.29 -13.21
C GLY A 153 6.86 10.26 -13.27
N GLY A 154 7.43 9.20 -12.71
CA GLY A 154 8.88 9.11 -12.55
C GLY A 154 9.61 8.46 -13.73
N LEU A 155 8.94 8.07 -14.82
CA LEU A 155 9.64 7.55 -16.00
C LEU A 155 10.30 8.69 -16.80
N PRO A 156 11.48 8.43 -17.42
CA PRO A 156 12.16 9.42 -18.26
C PRO A 156 11.26 10.04 -19.34
N ILE A 157 10.37 9.25 -19.91
CA ILE A 157 9.43 9.67 -20.95
C ILE A 157 8.54 10.88 -20.55
N VAL A 158 8.22 11.04 -19.23
CA VAL A 158 7.37 12.13 -18.74
C VAL A 158 8.12 13.14 -17.87
N SER A 159 9.28 12.81 -17.32
CA SER A 159 9.98 13.62 -16.32
C SER A 159 11.40 14.06 -16.72
N SER A 160 11.84 13.76 -17.95
CA SER A 160 13.11 14.24 -18.48
C SER A 160 13.19 15.77 -18.47
N GLY A 161 14.32 16.31 -18.00
CA GLY A 161 14.53 17.74 -17.81
C GLY A 161 13.95 18.31 -16.51
N ILE A 162 13.04 17.58 -15.82
CA ILE A 162 12.46 18.02 -14.55
C ILE A 162 13.38 17.66 -13.38
N PHE A 163 13.83 16.40 -13.32
CA PHE A 163 14.76 15.97 -12.26
C PHE A 163 16.06 16.76 -12.29
N GLU A 164 16.63 16.96 -13.47
CA GLU A 164 17.92 17.58 -13.67
C GLU A 164 17.97 19.06 -13.32
N ASN A 165 16.82 19.76 -13.44
CA ASN A 165 16.74 21.21 -13.28
C ASN A 165 16.02 21.65 -12.00
N SER A 166 15.69 20.70 -11.11
CA SER A 166 14.90 20.98 -9.91
C SER A 166 15.73 21.12 -8.65
N TYR A 167 15.13 21.78 -7.64
CA TYR A 167 15.67 22.00 -6.31
C TYR A 167 14.64 21.58 -5.26
N PHE A 168 15.08 21.08 -4.12
CA PHE A 168 14.17 20.60 -3.06
C PHE A 168 13.25 21.73 -2.54
N ASP A 169 11.96 21.44 -2.47
CA ASP A 169 10.98 22.39 -1.93
C ASP A 169 11.27 22.74 -0.46
N ALA A 170 11.69 21.76 0.35
CA ALA A 170 12.07 21.98 1.73
C ALA A 170 13.22 23.01 1.86
N SER A 171 14.26 22.91 1.02
CA SER A 171 15.39 23.84 1.03
C SER A 171 14.99 25.24 0.53
N THR A 172 14.12 25.31 -0.48
CA THR A 172 13.56 26.57 -0.97
C THR A 172 12.73 27.25 0.12
N SER A 173 11.91 26.51 0.84
CA SER A 173 11.11 27.01 1.96
C SER A 173 11.97 27.49 3.13
N ALA A 174 13.04 26.78 3.46
CA ALA A 174 14.02 27.19 4.46
C ALA A 174 14.71 28.52 4.05
N PHE A 175 15.11 28.63 2.78
CA PHE A 175 15.67 29.85 2.20
C PHE A 175 14.72 31.04 2.33
N GLN A 176 13.44 30.91 1.96
CA GLN A 176 12.45 31.97 2.10
C GLN A 176 12.25 32.39 3.56
N THR A 177 12.22 31.41 4.47
CA THR A 177 12.11 31.66 5.91
C THR A 177 13.32 32.47 6.42
N ALA A 178 14.53 32.12 5.99
CA ALA A 178 15.76 32.79 6.38
C ALA A 178 15.78 34.25 5.86
N ILE A 179 15.37 34.49 4.60
CA ILE A 179 15.23 35.84 4.05
C ILE A 179 14.24 36.68 4.91
N ASN A 180 13.07 36.14 5.19
CA ASN A 180 12.05 36.84 5.98
C ASN A 180 12.56 37.19 7.39
N ASN A 181 13.32 36.30 8.01
CA ASN A 181 13.92 36.56 9.33
C ASN A 181 14.98 37.66 9.24
N ASP A 182 15.85 37.63 8.22
CA ASP A 182 16.89 38.66 8.05
C ASP A 182 16.30 40.02 7.74
N VAL A 183 15.26 40.10 6.94
CA VAL A 183 14.57 41.37 6.63
C VAL A 183 13.79 41.87 7.85
N ASN A 184 12.94 41.04 8.46
CA ASN A 184 11.98 41.51 9.45
C ASN A 184 12.58 41.63 10.86
N LYS A 185 13.56 40.81 11.21
CA LYS A 185 14.15 40.79 12.55
C LYS A 185 15.53 41.46 12.61
N ASN A 186 16.32 41.33 11.55
CA ASN A 186 17.70 41.80 11.51
C ASN A 186 17.86 43.08 10.69
N GLY A 187 16.79 43.61 10.06
CA GLY A 187 16.78 44.84 9.31
C GLY A 187 17.60 44.84 8.01
N LEU A 188 17.94 43.67 7.45
CA LEU A 188 18.64 43.61 6.18
C LEU A 188 17.72 44.03 5.02
N ILE A 189 18.30 44.66 4.02
CA ILE A 189 17.59 44.84 2.73
C ILE A 189 17.44 43.48 2.04
N THR A 190 16.32 43.28 1.30
CA THR A 190 15.96 42.03 0.67
C THR A 190 17.07 41.44 -0.20
N ALA A 191 17.74 42.24 -1.00
CA ALA A 191 18.84 41.78 -1.87
C ALA A 191 20.02 41.19 -1.07
N ALA A 192 20.42 41.84 0.04
CA ALA A 192 21.48 41.35 0.91
C ALA A 192 21.05 40.03 1.64
N ALA A 193 19.79 39.98 2.08
CA ALA A 193 19.23 38.77 2.70
C ALA A 193 19.19 37.56 1.71
N ILE A 194 18.83 37.80 0.44
CA ILE A 194 18.87 36.76 -0.61
C ILE A 194 20.29 36.28 -0.81
N GLN A 195 21.26 37.18 -1.02
CA GLN A 195 22.65 36.81 -1.25
C GLN A 195 23.25 36.06 -0.07
N LYS A 196 22.97 36.45 1.16
CA LYS A 196 23.42 35.80 2.37
C LYS A 196 22.93 34.34 2.48
N ASN A 197 21.70 34.06 2.08
CA ASN A 197 21.02 32.79 2.33
C ASN A 197 20.93 31.85 1.11
N VAL A 198 21.37 32.32 -0.09
CA VAL A 198 21.22 31.54 -1.35
C VAL A 198 21.84 30.13 -1.27
N GLY A 199 22.86 29.93 -0.47
CA GLY A 199 23.51 28.62 -0.25
C GLY A 199 22.63 27.58 0.47
N LEU A 200 21.48 27.99 1.02
CA LEU A 200 20.51 27.07 1.60
C LEU A 200 19.74 26.27 0.53
N ILE A 201 19.69 26.74 -0.71
CA ILE A 201 18.98 26.10 -1.80
C ILE A 201 19.76 24.87 -2.25
N GLN A 202 19.16 23.69 -2.09
CA GLN A 202 19.78 22.41 -2.44
C GLN A 202 19.18 21.85 -3.71
N LYS A 203 20.06 21.46 -4.64
CA LYS A 203 19.68 20.81 -5.89
C LYS A 203 19.09 19.44 -5.59
N ASN A 204 18.03 19.10 -6.31
CA ASN A 204 17.48 17.74 -6.29
C ASN A 204 18.54 16.73 -6.82
N ASP A 205 18.76 15.68 -6.08
CA ASP A 205 19.70 14.61 -6.41
C ASP A 205 19.01 13.23 -6.57
N TYR A 206 17.67 13.22 -6.60
CA TYR A 206 16.88 12.08 -7.00
C TYR A 206 16.79 11.95 -8.52
N THR A 207 16.43 10.75 -8.98
CA THR A 207 16.36 10.41 -10.40
C THR A 207 15.12 9.59 -10.72
N TYR A 208 15.03 9.11 -11.95
CA TYR A 208 13.92 8.35 -12.49
C TYR A 208 13.60 7.07 -11.73
N LEU A 209 12.35 6.63 -11.85
CA LEU A 209 11.87 5.40 -11.24
C LEU A 209 12.60 4.16 -11.75
N VAL A 210 12.90 3.29 -10.78
CA VAL A 210 13.30 1.91 -11.02
C VAL A 210 12.36 0.96 -10.26
N PRO A 211 12.27 -0.33 -10.61
CA PRO A 211 11.48 -1.29 -9.85
C PRO A 211 11.98 -1.40 -8.41
N GLU A 212 11.05 -1.35 -7.46
CA GLU A 212 11.32 -1.55 -6.04
C GLU A 212 11.60 -3.03 -5.79
N HIS A 213 12.65 -3.33 -5.04
CA HIS A 213 13.04 -4.68 -4.66
C HIS A 213 12.70 -4.94 -3.20
N VAL A 214 11.96 -6.03 -2.93
CA VAL A 214 11.60 -6.44 -1.58
C VAL A 214 12.17 -7.80 -1.26
N ASN A 215 12.79 -7.94 -0.09
CA ASN A 215 13.09 -9.22 0.55
C ASN A 215 12.23 -9.31 1.79
N SER A 216 11.48 -10.40 1.94
CA SER A 216 10.60 -10.64 3.09
C SER A 216 10.88 -11.99 3.70
N PHE A 217 11.01 -12.01 5.02
CA PHE A 217 11.08 -13.19 5.86
C PHE A 217 9.83 -13.25 6.73
N GLU A 218 9.19 -14.41 6.80
CA GLU A 218 7.97 -14.62 7.56
C GLU A 218 8.04 -15.89 8.39
N VAL A 219 7.51 -15.83 9.61
CA VAL A 219 7.30 -16.97 10.50
C VAL A 219 5.85 -16.95 10.97
N GLY A 220 5.21 -18.12 10.96
CA GLY A 220 3.84 -18.25 11.45
C GLY A 220 3.64 -19.53 12.25
N TYR A 221 2.72 -19.46 13.18
CA TYR A 221 2.26 -20.60 13.96
C TYR A 221 0.74 -20.59 14.04
N LYS A 222 0.13 -21.71 13.69
CA LYS A 222 -1.32 -21.89 13.81
C LYS A 222 -1.61 -23.17 14.55
N SER A 223 -2.48 -23.10 15.55
CA SER A 223 -2.86 -24.30 16.30
C SER A 223 -4.34 -24.33 16.71
N VAL A 224 -4.81 -25.53 16.93
CA VAL A 224 -6.11 -25.84 17.51
C VAL A 224 -5.87 -26.66 18.78
N GLN A 225 -6.33 -26.14 19.92
CA GLN A 225 -6.04 -26.67 21.24
C GLN A 225 -7.35 -26.95 22.02
N LEU A 226 -7.24 -27.55 23.21
CA LEU A 226 -8.33 -27.73 24.15
C LEU A 226 -9.57 -28.44 23.52
N ASN A 227 -9.36 -29.58 22.86
CA ASN A 227 -10.41 -30.33 22.16
C ASN A 227 -11.17 -29.44 21.16
N ASN A 228 -10.44 -28.74 20.28
CA ASN A 228 -10.95 -27.87 19.23
C ASN A 228 -11.63 -26.59 19.73
N ARG A 229 -11.49 -26.24 21.00
CA ARG A 229 -12.10 -25.04 21.57
C ARG A 229 -11.27 -23.78 21.41
N LEU A 230 -9.92 -23.90 21.39
CA LEU A 230 -9.01 -22.78 21.30
C LEU A 230 -8.27 -22.83 19.97
N GLN A 231 -8.41 -21.79 19.17
CA GLN A 231 -7.63 -21.56 17.96
C GLN A 231 -6.67 -20.40 18.23
N LEU A 232 -5.40 -20.62 17.93
CA LEU A 232 -4.34 -19.62 18.02
C LEU A 232 -3.74 -19.43 16.63
N ASP A 233 -3.43 -18.19 16.29
CA ASP A 233 -2.73 -17.79 15.07
C ASP A 233 -1.72 -16.72 15.41
N PHE A 234 -0.46 -16.93 15.05
CA PHE A 234 0.63 -15.98 15.25
C PHE A 234 1.40 -15.84 13.96
N ASP A 235 1.68 -14.60 13.58
CA ASP A 235 2.50 -14.23 12.44
C ASP A 235 3.51 -13.16 12.82
N PHE A 236 4.69 -13.28 12.27
CA PHE A 236 5.74 -12.26 12.29
C PHE A 236 6.33 -12.14 10.89
N TYR A 237 6.58 -10.90 10.45
CA TYR A 237 7.29 -10.63 9.22
C TYR A 237 8.35 -9.54 9.40
N TYR A 238 9.38 -9.65 8.57
CA TYR A 238 10.44 -8.64 8.44
C TYR A 238 10.78 -8.49 6.97
N SER A 239 10.62 -7.27 6.45
CA SER A 239 10.83 -6.96 5.04
C SER A 239 11.80 -5.80 4.88
N THR A 240 12.65 -5.90 3.87
CA THR A 240 13.55 -4.82 3.43
C THR A 240 13.15 -4.39 2.03
N TYR A 241 13.12 -3.08 1.79
CA TYR A 241 12.81 -2.50 0.50
C TYR A 241 13.99 -1.67 0.03
N ASP A 242 14.60 -2.08 -1.08
CA ASP A 242 15.62 -1.31 -1.77
C ASP A 242 14.98 -0.58 -2.95
N GLY A 243 15.29 0.72 -3.08
CA GLY A 243 14.60 1.56 -4.05
C GLY A 243 13.10 1.71 -3.75
N PHE A 244 12.72 1.87 -2.48
CA PHE A 244 11.33 2.11 -2.08
C PHE A 244 10.74 3.28 -2.87
N ILE A 245 9.60 3.05 -3.55
CA ILE A 245 8.95 4.06 -4.38
C ILE A 245 8.24 5.08 -3.50
N SER A 246 8.59 6.34 -3.68
CA SER A 246 8.06 7.47 -2.94
C SER A 246 7.97 8.71 -3.81
N GLN A 247 7.62 9.84 -3.21
CA GLN A 247 7.49 11.12 -3.90
C GLN A 247 8.40 12.17 -3.27
N VAL A 248 8.95 13.04 -4.12
CA VAL A 248 9.74 14.20 -3.73
C VAL A 248 9.07 15.48 -4.24
N ASN A 249 9.04 16.50 -3.38
CA ASN A 249 8.56 17.83 -3.74
C ASN A 249 9.75 18.71 -4.14
N VAL A 250 9.68 19.28 -5.35
CA VAL A 250 10.76 20.09 -5.92
C VAL A 250 10.22 21.33 -6.64
N ASN A 251 11.11 22.29 -6.85
CA ASN A 251 10.82 23.55 -7.52
C ASN A 251 11.75 23.75 -8.72
N ILE A 252 11.24 24.33 -9.80
CA ILE A 252 12.01 24.72 -10.98
C ILE A 252 11.77 26.20 -11.25
N ALA A 253 12.84 26.97 -11.32
CA ALA A 253 12.77 28.40 -11.67
C ALA A 253 12.17 28.60 -13.08
N ARG A 254 11.34 29.63 -13.24
CA ARG A 254 10.80 30.03 -14.55
C ARG A 254 11.79 30.80 -15.40
N GLY A 255 12.90 31.29 -14.82
CA GLY A 255 13.97 31.98 -15.50
C GLY A 255 15.28 31.21 -15.41
N SER A 256 16.20 31.52 -16.34
CA SER A 256 17.49 30.85 -16.49
C SER A 256 18.70 31.74 -16.28
N ASN A 257 18.53 33.01 -15.88
CA ASN A 257 19.68 33.90 -15.63
C ASN A 257 20.38 33.50 -14.31
N PRO A 258 21.66 33.06 -14.34
CA PRO A 258 22.37 32.62 -13.14
C PRO A 258 22.50 33.74 -12.07
N ASP A 259 22.63 35.01 -12.48
CA ASP A 259 22.75 36.12 -11.55
C ASP A 259 21.46 36.40 -10.77
N SER A 260 20.34 35.89 -11.26
CA SER A 260 19.02 35.98 -10.63
C SER A 260 18.59 34.71 -9.90
N PHE A 261 19.47 33.75 -9.73
CA PHE A 261 19.14 32.43 -9.15
C PHE A 261 18.43 32.54 -7.80
N GLY A 262 18.98 33.30 -6.85
CA GLY A 262 18.34 33.52 -5.54
C GLY A 262 17.01 34.26 -5.64
N ILE A 263 16.85 35.16 -6.62
CA ILE A 263 15.59 35.91 -6.85
C ILE A 263 14.49 34.93 -7.28
N TYR A 264 14.80 33.97 -8.17
CA TYR A 264 13.81 33.00 -8.65
C TYR A 264 13.24 32.13 -7.52
N TYR A 265 14.00 31.79 -6.48
CA TYR A 265 13.51 30.98 -5.35
C TYR A 265 13.06 31.82 -4.15
N SER A 266 13.16 33.13 -4.19
CA SER A 266 12.72 34.02 -3.10
C SER A 266 11.20 34.19 -2.99
N ASP A 267 10.46 33.95 -4.09
CA ASP A 267 9.00 34.10 -4.15
C ASP A 267 8.39 33.00 -5.05
N LYS A 268 7.29 32.41 -4.60
CA LYS A 268 6.54 31.37 -5.30
C LYS A 268 6.09 31.72 -6.72
N LYS A 269 5.96 33.02 -7.03
CA LYS A 269 5.58 33.50 -8.37
C LYS A 269 6.65 33.27 -9.44
N TYR A 270 7.90 32.99 -9.06
CA TYR A 270 9.03 32.87 -9.98
C TYR A 270 9.45 31.45 -10.27
N TYR A 271 8.81 30.43 -9.66
CA TYR A 271 9.09 29.03 -9.91
C TYR A 271 7.83 28.21 -10.03
N ASP A 272 7.93 27.06 -10.70
CA ASP A 272 6.92 26.02 -10.75
C ASP A 272 7.22 24.95 -9.70
N ARG A 273 6.16 24.44 -9.06
CA ARG A 273 6.24 23.40 -8.06
C ARG A 273 5.89 22.05 -8.68
N TYR A 274 6.71 21.05 -8.41
CA TYR A 274 6.53 19.69 -8.88
C TYR A 274 6.51 18.71 -7.72
N ARG A 275 5.79 17.63 -7.92
CA ARG A 275 5.81 16.44 -7.08
C ARG A 275 6.11 15.25 -7.99
N LEU A 276 7.28 14.66 -7.82
CA LEU A 276 7.84 13.64 -8.70
C LEU A 276 7.85 12.29 -8.01
N TRP A 277 7.53 11.25 -8.75
CA TRP A 277 7.73 9.88 -8.31
C TRP A 277 9.17 9.46 -8.51
N THR A 278 9.79 8.91 -7.48
CA THR A 278 11.19 8.49 -7.45
C THR A 278 11.39 7.32 -6.48
N ASN A 279 12.62 6.90 -6.27
CA ASN A 279 12.97 5.84 -5.33
C ASN A 279 13.81 6.37 -4.17
N SER A 280 13.60 5.82 -2.97
CA SER A 280 14.48 6.03 -1.83
C SER A 280 15.89 5.51 -2.14
N LYS A 281 16.90 6.27 -1.74
CA LYS A 281 18.32 5.88 -1.85
C LYS A 281 18.76 4.94 -0.74
N THR A 282 17.99 4.91 0.32
CA THR A 282 18.27 4.08 1.50
C THR A 282 17.26 2.94 1.59
N THR A 283 17.71 1.82 2.17
CA THR A 283 16.84 0.68 2.45
C THR A 283 15.79 1.09 3.48
N VAL A 284 14.53 0.78 3.18
CA VAL A 284 13.39 0.95 4.07
C VAL A 284 13.05 -0.40 4.70
N TYR A 285 12.78 -0.42 5.98
CA TYR A 285 12.43 -1.62 6.73
C TYR A 285 10.95 -1.60 7.09
N ASN A 286 10.27 -2.72 6.90
CA ASN A 286 8.89 -2.92 7.36
C ASN A 286 8.83 -4.23 8.14
N TYR A 287 8.38 -4.17 9.38
CA TYR A 287 8.22 -5.34 10.22
C TYR A 287 6.96 -5.25 11.07
N GLY A 288 6.46 -6.42 11.39
CA GLY A 288 5.26 -6.48 12.20
C GLY A 288 4.96 -7.88 12.67
N SER A 289 3.96 -7.96 13.52
CA SER A 289 3.45 -9.21 14.05
C SER A 289 1.94 -9.14 14.25
N SER A 290 1.27 -10.28 14.16
CA SER A 290 -0.12 -10.39 14.55
C SER A 290 -0.32 -11.61 15.44
N PHE A 291 -1.21 -11.48 16.42
CA PHE A 291 -1.66 -12.56 17.26
C PHE A 291 -3.18 -12.60 17.24
N GLY A 292 -3.73 -13.75 16.85
CA GLY A 292 -5.15 -14.03 16.80
C GLY A 292 -5.53 -15.14 17.75
N LEU A 293 -6.69 -15.01 18.38
CA LEU A 293 -7.28 -15.99 19.28
C LEU A 293 -8.78 -16.14 19.00
N LYS A 294 -9.25 -17.39 19.00
CA LYS A 294 -10.69 -17.69 19.04
C LYS A 294 -10.94 -18.81 20.04
N TYR A 295 -11.78 -18.54 21.03
CA TYR A 295 -12.08 -19.49 22.09
C TYR A 295 -13.59 -19.78 22.18
N ALA A 296 -13.93 -21.05 21.98
CA ALA A 296 -15.28 -21.58 22.18
C ALA A 296 -15.48 -21.89 23.68
N LEU A 297 -16.20 -21.00 24.33
CA LEU A 297 -16.61 -21.10 25.73
C LEU A 297 -17.79 -22.07 25.92
N PRO A 298 -18.10 -22.52 27.14
CA PRO A 298 -19.33 -23.25 27.43
C PRO A 298 -20.58 -22.51 26.94
N ASN A 299 -21.67 -23.24 26.73
CA ASN A 299 -22.97 -22.69 26.32
C ASN A 299 -22.93 -21.91 24.99
N GLN A 300 -22.03 -22.31 24.04
CA GLN A 300 -21.90 -21.72 22.71
C GLN A 300 -21.43 -20.26 22.68
N PHE A 301 -20.89 -19.72 23.76
CA PHE A 301 -20.21 -18.44 23.70
C PHE A 301 -18.91 -18.53 22.93
N ILE A 302 -18.59 -17.50 22.18
CA ILE A 302 -17.35 -17.39 21.43
C ILE A 302 -16.68 -16.06 21.80
N LEU A 303 -15.47 -16.15 22.28
CA LEU A 303 -14.54 -15.02 22.42
C LEU A 303 -13.53 -15.09 21.28
N GLY A 304 -13.42 -14.01 20.52
CA GLY A 304 -12.43 -13.87 19.47
C GLY A 304 -11.70 -12.56 19.58
N GLY A 305 -10.52 -12.48 19.00
CA GLY A 305 -9.79 -11.22 18.95
C GLY A 305 -8.46 -11.37 18.22
N ASN A 306 -7.93 -10.23 17.82
CA ASN A 306 -6.58 -10.13 17.29
C ASN A 306 -5.97 -8.80 17.68
N VAL A 307 -4.65 -8.82 17.83
CA VAL A 307 -3.81 -7.63 17.94
C VAL A 307 -2.76 -7.69 16.85
N SER A 308 -2.55 -6.58 16.16
CA SER A 308 -1.54 -6.45 15.10
C SER A 308 -0.67 -5.25 15.35
N TYR A 309 0.61 -5.42 15.09
CA TYR A 309 1.62 -4.38 15.11
C TYR A 309 2.31 -4.30 13.75
N ALA A 310 2.48 -3.10 13.21
CA ALA A 310 3.21 -2.86 11.97
C ALA A 310 4.02 -1.56 12.08
N LYS A 311 5.27 -1.60 11.64
CA LYS A 311 6.14 -0.42 11.62
C LYS A 311 6.94 -0.34 10.33
N LEU A 312 6.90 0.83 9.68
CA LEU A 312 7.84 1.22 8.65
C LEU A 312 8.98 2.01 9.33
N ASP A 313 10.22 1.65 9.03
CA ASP A 313 11.40 2.32 9.57
C ASP A 313 12.29 2.78 8.41
N ARG A 314 12.43 4.10 8.29
CA ARG A 314 13.34 4.79 7.36
C ARG A 314 14.39 5.53 8.15
N LYS A 315 15.66 5.30 7.83
CA LYS A 315 16.78 5.92 8.57
C LYS A 315 16.97 7.41 8.28
N ASP A 316 16.54 7.88 7.10
CA ASP A 316 16.78 9.25 6.65
C ASP A 316 15.52 10.11 6.67
N PHE A 317 15.13 10.54 7.86
CA PHE A 317 14.15 11.62 8.00
C PHE A 317 14.80 12.93 7.54
N GLY A 318 14.21 13.58 6.52
CA GLY A 318 14.68 14.86 6.00
C GLY A 318 15.33 14.79 4.61
N ASP A 319 15.31 13.62 3.98
CA ASP A 319 15.74 13.43 2.59
C ASP A 319 14.76 14.01 1.54
N GLY A 320 13.65 14.62 1.99
CA GLY A 320 12.62 15.20 1.14
C GLY A 320 11.57 14.22 0.63
N LEU A 321 11.71 12.91 0.90
CA LEU A 321 10.71 11.91 0.51
C LEU A 321 9.59 11.79 1.55
N GLU A 322 8.38 11.45 1.07
CA GLU A 322 7.25 11.12 1.92
C GLU A 322 7.31 9.64 2.34
N GLU A 323 6.95 9.33 3.58
CA GLU A 323 6.84 7.94 4.02
C GLU A 323 5.64 7.25 3.37
N SER A 324 4.49 7.93 3.34
CA SER A 324 3.22 7.47 2.78
C SER A 324 2.77 6.09 3.28
N PHE A 325 3.23 5.67 4.46
CA PHE A 325 2.86 4.37 5.04
C PHE A 325 1.40 4.34 5.46
N ASN A 326 0.90 5.47 5.99
CA ASN A 326 -0.52 5.71 6.26
C ASN A 326 -1.21 4.58 7.04
N THR A 327 -0.49 3.96 7.96
CA THR A 327 -0.96 2.79 8.71
C THR A 327 -0.71 2.98 10.20
N PRO A 328 -1.72 2.76 11.07
CA PRO A 328 -1.51 2.77 12.51
C PRO A 328 -0.56 1.66 12.93
N GLN A 329 0.31 1.93 13.91
CA GLN A 329 1.24 0.92 14.41
C GLN A 329 0.51 -0.22 15.11
N TRP A 330 -0.53 0.08 15.86
CA TRP A 330 -1.30 -0.92 16.58
C TRP A 330 -2.77 -0.92 16.17
N ILE A 331 -3.31 -2.11 15.94
CA ILE A 331 -4.74 -2.34 15.73
C ILE A 331 -5.15 -3.52 16.61
N THR A 332 -6.25 -3.37 17.33
CA THR A 332 -6.83 -4.43 18.16
C THR A 332 -8.31 -4.59 17.85
N ASN A 333 -8.74 -5.83 17.71
CA ASN A 333 -10.15 -6.18 17.59
C ASN A 333 -10.48 -7.26 18.61
N VAL A 334 -11.62 -7.13 19.30
CA VAL A 334 -12.13 -8.15 20.23
C VAL A 334 -13.59 -8.39 19.90
N SER A 335 -13.99 -9.64 19.80
CA SER A 335 -15.38 -10.03 19.54
C SER A 335 -15.88 -10.96 20.63
N PHE A 336 -17.13 -10.77 21.05
CA PHE A 336 -17.82 -11.66 21.95
C PHE A 336 -19.25 -11.88 21.47
N GLY A 337 -19.64 -13.14 21.39
CA GLY A 337 -20.96 -13.46 20.89
C GLY A 337 -21.46 -14.84 21.26
N ASN A 338 -22.75 -15.06 21.03
CA ASN A 338 -23.40 -16.32 21.17
C ASN A 338 -24.49 -16.43 20.09
N ARG A 339 -24.54 -17.56 19.40
CA ARG A 339 -25.53 -17.78 18.32
C ARG A 339 -26.93 -18.13 18.84
N ASN A 340 -27.02 -18.61 20.08
CA ASN A 340 -28.23 -19.11 20.66
C ASN A 340 -28.24 -18.91 22.19
N VAL A 341 -28.08 -17.66 22.62
CA VAL A 341 -28.05 -17.28 24.05
C VAL A 341 -29.41 -17.54 24.72
N PHE A 342 -30.49 -17.38 23.97
CA PHE A 342 -31.82 -17.84 24.26
C PHE A 342 -32.36 -18.57 23.04
N LYS A 343 -33.47 -19.29 23.16
CA LYS A 343 -34.10 -19.99 22.04
C LYS A 343 -34.26 -19.04 20.84
N ASN A 344 -33.54 -19.36 19.75
CA ASN A 344 -33.56 -18.59 18.49
C ASN A 344 -32.97 -17.19 18.56
N VAL A 345 -32.37 -16.76 19.67
CA VAL A 345 -31.76 -15.43 19.82
C VAL A 345 -30.24 -15.55 19.92
N GLY A 346 -29.54 -14.87 19.05
CA GLY A 346 -28.09 -14.71 19.11
C GLY A 346 -27.69 -13.24 19.20
N PHE A 347 -26.48 -12.99 19.62
CA PHE A 347 -25.86 -11.67 19.61
C PHE A 347 -24.40 -11.72 19.27
N ASN A 348 -23.85 -10.59 18.84
CA ASN A 348 -22.41 -10.37 18.71
C ASN A 348 -22.08 -8.92 19.04
N VAL A 349 -20.98 -8.73 19.75
CA VAL A 349 -20.39 -7.42 20.06
C VAL A 349 -18.94 -7.45 19.60
N ASN A 350 -18.51 -6.43 18.89
CA ASN A 350 -17.13 -6.24 18.44
C ASN A 350 -16.62 -4.90 18.97
N PHE A 351 -15.45 -4.93 19.57
CA PHE A 351 -14.67 -3.76 19.93
C PHE A 351 -13.50 -3.65 18.96
N LYS A 352 -13.27 -2.47 18.39
CA LYS A 352 -12.09 -2.13 17.59
C LYS A 352 -11.39 -0.95 18.21
N TRP A 353 -10.08 -1.01 18.27
CA TRP A 353 -9.22 0.11 18.59
C TRP A 353 -8.06 0.18 17.60
N GLN A 354 -7.69 1.39 17.20
CA GLN A 354 -6.48 1.65 16.45
C GLN A 354 -5.74 2.86 17.01
N ASP A 355 -4.41 2.81 16.90
CA ASP A 355 -3.52 3.86 17.34
C ASP A 355 -3.54 5.07 16.40
N THR A 356 -2.99 6.19 16.87
CA THR A 356 -2.70 7.35 16.04
C THR A 356 -1.66 7.03 14.99
N TYR A 357 -1.72 7.69 13.83
CA TYR A 357 -0.71 7.52 12.79
C TYR A 357 -0.59 8.76 11.90
N LEU A 358 0.59 8.93 11.30
CA LEU A 358 0.84 9.97 10.33
C LEU A 358 0.17 9.61 8.99
N TRP A 359 -0.69 10.49 8.53
CA TRP A 359 -1.27 10.45 7.19
C TRP A 359 -0.55 11.44 6.28
N GLN A 360 -0.09 10.96 5.13
CA GLN A 360 0.54 11.77 4.10
C GLN A 360 -0.15 11.51 2.76
N SER A 361 -0.71 12.54 2.20
CA SER A 361 -1.36 12.48 0.89
C SER A 361 -1.21 13.80 0.16
N SER A 362 -1.62 13.80 -1.10
CA SER A 362 -1.64 15.02 -1.92
C SER A 362 -2.63 16.08 -1.43
N LEU A 363 -3.60 15.72 -0.60
CA LEU A 363 -4.65 16.61 -0.10
C LEU A 363 -4.34 17.13 1.31
N ALA A 364 -3.77 16.29 2.16
CA ALA A 364 -3.51 16.64 3.55
C ALA A 364 -2.38 15.79 4.14
N THR A 365 -1.59 16.40 5.02
CA THR A 365 -0.58 15.71 5.84
C THR A 365 -0.79 16.07 7.30
N GLY A 366 -0.76 15.09 8.19
CA GLY A 366 -0.91 15.27 9.63
C GLY A 366 -1.32 13.98 10.33
N ASN A 367 -1.55 14.04 11.63
CA ASN A 367 -1.90 12.87 12.42
C ASN A 367 -3.40 12.58 12.35
N VAL A 368 -3.75 11.33 12.03
CA VAL A 368 -5.07 10.76 12.28
C VAL A 368 -5.11 10.32 13.75
N PRO A 369 -6.04 10.83 14.57
CA PRO A 369 -6.13 10.48 15.97
C PRO A 369 -6.46 9.00 16.18
N ALA A 370 -6.01 8.43 17.30
CA ALA A 370 -6.47 7.13 17.75
C ALA A 370 -7.98 7.15 18.00
N PHE A 371 -8.64 6.04 17.70
CA PHE A 371 -10.07 5.89 17.99
C PHE A 371 -10.43 4.47 18.38
N ASN A 372 -11.62 4.33 18.97
CA ASN A 372 -12.26 3.04 19.21
C ASN A 372 -13.73 3.07 18.79
N THR A 373 -14.26 1.90 18.41
CA THR A 373 -15.67 1.70 18.09
C THR A 373 -16.18 0.44 18.75
N ILE A 374 -17.47 0.43 19.05
CA ILE A 374 -18.20 -0.76 19.44
C ILE A 374 -19.30 -0.98 18.42
N ASP A 375 -19.29 -2.19 17.83
CA ASP A 375 -20.36 -2.67 16.96
C ASP A 375 -21.16 -3.72 17.72
N ALA A 376 -22.47 -3.72 17.60
CA ALA A 376 -23.31 -4.72 18.24
C ALA A 376 -24.48 -5.12 17.34
N GLN A 377 -24.85 -6.40 17.44
CA GLN A 377 -26.02 -6.92 16.74
C GLN A 377 -26.73 -7.98 17.55
N VAL A 378 -28.05 -8.04 17.38
CA VAL A 378 -28.91 -9.11 17.86
C VAL A 378 -29.57 -9.79 16.66
N THR A 379 -29.62 -11.10 16.69
CA THR A 379 -30.22 -11.92 15.64
C THR A 379 -31.36 -12.74 16.22
N TYR A 380 -32.51 -12.74 15.56
CA TYR A 380 -33.64 -13.59 15.88
C TYR A 380 -33.99 -14.50 14.72
N SER A 381 -33.88 -15.80 14.92
CA SER A 381 -34.22 -16.83 13.92
C SER A 381 -35.69 -17.26 14.07
N ILE A 382 -36.41 -17.36 12.96
CA ILE A 382 -37.82 -17.80 12.89
C ILE A 382 -37.86 -19.06 12.03
N PRO A 383 -37.55 -20.24 12.60
CA PRO A 383 -37.38 -21.47 11.81
C PRO A 383 -38.65 -21.83 11.03
N LYS A 384 -39.83 -21.62 11.58
CA LYS A 384 -41.11 -21.89 10.91
C LYS A 384 -41.26 -21.19 9.56
N TYR A 385 -40.62 -20.04 9.39
CA TYR A 385 -40.70 -19.25 8.17
C TYR A 385 -39.35 -19.20 7.44
N HIS A 386 -38.40 -20.07 7.76
CA HIS A 386 -37.04 -20.07 7.20
C HIS A 386 -36.41 -18.67 7.18
N SER A 387 -36.75 -17.84 8.18
CA SER A 387 -36.41 -16.42 8.21
C SER A 387 -35.51 -16.08 9.37
N ARG A 388 -34.71 -15.04 9.18
CA ARG A 388 -33.86 -14.47 10.23
C ARG A 388 -33.94 -12.95 10.19
N LEU A 389 -34.18 -12.36 11.35
CA LEU A 389 -34.10 -10.92 11.57
C LEU A 389 -32.77 -10.58 12.24
N LYS A 390 -32.14 -9.52 11.83
CA LYS A 390 -30.90 -9.01 12.43
C LYS A 390 -31.08 -7.49 12.63
N LEU A 391 -30.97 -7.04 13.86
CA LEU A 391 -30.89 -5.63 14.23
C LEU A 391 -29.49 -5.36 14.74
N GLY A 392 -28.83 -4.36 14.22
CA GLY A 392 -27.47 -4.03 14.62
C GLY A 392 -27.08 -2.60 14.32
N GLY A 393 -25.88 -2.25 14.78
CA GLY A 393 -25.24 -0.98 14.47
C GLY A 393 -23.73 -1.09 14.55
N THR A 394 -23.08 -0.29 13.77
CA THR A 394 -21.65 -0.03 13.86
C THR A 394 -21.42 1.28 14.60
N ASN A 395 -20.33 1.33 15.38
CA ASN A 395 -20.01 2.50 16.20
C ASN A 395 -21.23 2.97 17.04
N ILE A 396 -21.88 2.05 17.74
CA ILE A 396 -23.14 2.29 18.45
C ILE A 396 -23.06 3.39 19.52
N LEU A 397 -21.85 3.72 19.99
CA LEU A 397 -21.59 4.83 20.90
C LEU A 397 -21.53 6.19 20.21
N ASN A 398 -21.59 6.21 18.87
CA ASN A 398 -21.55 7.39 18.02
C ASN A 398 -20.33 8.29 18.26
N ASN A 399 -19.18 7.69 18.52
CA ASN A 399 -17.90 8.41 18.60
C ASN A 399 -17.43 8.77 17.20
N TYR A 400 -17.43 10.05 16.84
CA TYR A 400 -16.98 10.49 15.52
C TYR A 400 -15.48 10.28 15.35
N TYR A 401 -15.08 9.69 14.24
CA TYR A 401 -13.68 9.42 13.91
C TYR A 401 -13.42 9.61 12.40
N TYR A 402 -12.14 9.65 12.05
CA TYR A 402 -11.66 9.73 10.66
C TYR A 402 -10.77 8.51 10.38
N ASN A 403 -10.92 7.92 9.19
CA ASN A 403 -10.00 6.90 8.71
C ASN A 403 -8.78 7.52 8.01
N TYR A 404 -8.87 8.78 7.57
CA TYR A 404 -7.81 9.53 6.92
C TYR A 404 -8.12 11.02 6.99
N LEU A 405 -7.07 11.86 6.90
CA LEU A 405 -7.25 13.32 6.86
C LEU A 405 -7.92 13.74 5.55
N ALA A 406 -8.73 14.80 5.63
CA ALA A 406 -9.61 15.28 4.57
C ALA A 406 -10.69 14.27 4.15
N GLY A 407 -10.87 13.18 4.90
CA GLY A 407 -11.97 12.25 4.74
C GLY A 407 -13.21 12.64 5.53
N PRO A 408 -14.34 11.96 5.30
CA PRO A 408 -15.56 12.21 6.05
C PRO A 408 -15.41 11.79 7.51
N SER A 409 -16.08 12.52 8.41
CA SER A 409 -16.28 12.11 9.79
C SER A 409 -17.31 11.00 9.84
N ILE A 410 -16.99 9.89 10.49
CA ILE A 410 -17.81 8.68 10.53
C ILE A 410 -18.45 8.57 11.92
N GLY A 411 -19.78 8.59 11.97
CA GLY A 411 -20.56 8.37 13.17
C GLY A 411 -21.17 6.95 13.21
N ALA A 412 -22.23 6.80 13.98
CA ALA A 412 -22.97 5.54 14.09
C ALA A 412 -23.79 5.25 12.83
N PHE A 413 -23.89 3.96 12.50
CA PHE A 413 -24.77 3.45 11.46
C PHE A 413 -25.59 2.29 12.02
N TYR A 414 -26.92 2.36 11.89
CA TYR A 414 -27.85 1.32 12.36
C TYR A 414 -28.54 0.64 11.19
N TYR A 415 -28.80 -0.65 11.31
CA TYR A 415 -29.41 -1.44 10.23
C TYR A 415 -30.37 -2.50 10.75
N LEU A 416 -31.37 -2.82 9.92
CA LEU A 416 -32.23 -3.97 10.05
C LEU A 416 -32.06 -4.86 8.81
N THR A 417 -31.77 -6.15 9.00
CA THR A 417 -31.68 -7.13 7.93
C THR A 417 -32.74 -8.20 8.11
N ILE A 418 -33.42 -8.53 7.04
CA ILE A 418 -34.32 -9.67 6.95
C ILE A 418 -33.76 -10.65 5.94
N SER A 419 -33.50 -11.88 6.36
CA SER A 419 -33.04 -12.95 5.48
C SER A 419 -34.11 -14.06 5.42
N TYR A 420 -34.34 -14.55 4.20
CA TYR A 420 -35.27 -15.66 3.95
C TYR A 420 -34.54 -16.74 3.15
N GLY A 421 -34.59 -17.98 3.63
CA GLY A 421 -34.02 -19.15 2.92
C GLY A 421 -35.10 -19.78 2.02
N ILE A 422 -34.80 -19.95 0.73
CA ILE A 422 -35.70 -20.54 -0.26
C ILE A 422 -35.50 -22.05 -0.33
N ASN A 423 -34.30 -22.53 -0.02
CA ASN A 423 -33.95 -23.94 -0.01
C ASN A 423 -33.27 -24.30 1.33
N ASP A 424 -33.74 -25.31 2.01
CA ASP A 424 -33.04 -26.06 3.07
C ASP A 424 -32.36 -27.29 2.45
#